data_0e2a105b9b6724b6890a3dbcdc1a7fd2
#
_entry.id   0e2a105b9b6724b6890a3dbcdc1a7fd2
#
_cell.length_a   1.000
_cell.length_b   1.000
_cell.length_c   1.000
_cell.angle_alpha   90.00
_cell.angle_beta   90.00
_cell.angle_gamma   90.00
#
_symmetry.space_group_name_H-M   'P 1'
#
loop_
_entity.id
_entity.type
_entity.pdbx_description
1 polymer ?
#
loop_
_entity_poly.entity_id
_entity_poly.type
_entity_poly.pdbx_seq_one_letter_code
_entity_poly.pdbx_strand_id
1 'polypeptide(L)'
;MAKYIISIDQSTQGTKALLFDETGSIMRRTDRPHKQIINEKGWVSHDPEEIYSNVLEVVRELLEGVEKECVVGLGISNQRETSLAWNRITGKPYGNAVVWQCARAVDVCARVEAAGAAEVIRQKTGMNLSPYFPASKIAWLLENEEGAKGTLCLGTIDSYLVYRLTGGASFKTDYSNASRTQLFNIFDLKWDDEICKLFGIDPANMAEVTDSDACFGETDFEGLLPHKIPIHGVLGDSHGALFGQGCLQP
;
A
#
# COMPACT_ATOMS: atom_id res chain seq x y z
N MET A 1 -3.54 27.97 -18.28
CA MET A 1 -3.11 26.66 -18.81
C MET A 1 -3.97 25.62 -18.11
N ALA A 2 -4.44 24.61 -18.84
CA ALA A 2 -5.16 23.48 -18.24
C ALA A 2 -4.29 22.81 -17.17
N LYS A 3 -4.90 22.26 -16.12
CA LYS A 3 -4.21 21.48 -15.10
C LYS A 3 -4.87 20.11 -15.02
N TYR A 4 -4.05 19.08 -14.94
CA TYR A 4 -4.51 17.70 -14.86
C TYR A 4 -4.00 17.03 -13.60
N ILE A 5 -4.82 16.16 -13.03
CA ILE A 5 -4.46 15.31 -11.89
C ILE A 5 -4.62 13.85 -12.34
N ILE A 6 -3.63 13.04 -12.03
CA ILE A 6 -3.69 11.59 -12.20
C ILE A 6 -4.21 10.98 -10.89
N SER A 7 -5.16 10.05 -11.00
CA SER A 7 -5.55 9.17 -9.89
C SER A 7 -5.28 7.72 -10.26
N ILE A 8 -4.62 6.99 -9.37
CA ILE A 8 -4.38 5.55 -9.49
C ILE A 8 -5.28 4.83 -8.49
N ASP A 9 -6.02 3.83 -8.98
CA ASP A 9 -6.74 2.86 -8.15
C ASP A 9 -6.08 1.49 -8.34
N GLN A 10 -5.28 1.08 -7.35
CA GLN A 10 -4.65 -0.23 -7.33
C GLN A 10 -5.52 -1.21 -6.53
N SER A 11 -6.35 -1.96 -7.20
CA SER A 11 -7.30 -2.91 -6.63
C SER A 11 -6.76 -4.35 -6.61
N THR A 12 -7.53 -5.27 -6.01
CA THR A 12 -7.20 -6.70 -5.97
C THR A 12 -7.10 -7.35 -7.36
N GLN A 13 -7.83 -6.84 -8.34
CA GLN A 13 -7.91 -7.46 -9.68
C GLN A 13 -7.07 -6.73 -10.74
N GLY A 14 -6.62 -5.52 -10.47
CA GLY A 14 -5.88 -4.74 -11.46
C GLY A 14 -5.61 -3.33 -11.00
N THR A 15 -4.96 -2.57 -11.88
CA THR A 15 -4.61 -1.17 -11.69
C THR A 15 -5.38 -0.33 -12.70
N LYS A 16 -6.00 0.75 -12.23
CA LYS A 16 -6.65 1.76 -13.06
C LYS A 16 -5.94 3.10 -12.90
N ALA A 17 -5.91 3.88 -13.97
CA ALA A 17 -5.52 5.27 -13.91
C ALA A 17 -6.58 6.14 -14.56
N LEU A 18 -6.88 7.27 -13.92
CA LEU A 18 -7.82 8.27 -14.40
C LEU A 18 -7.11 9.63 -14.50
N LEU A 19 -7.43 10.38 -15.54
CA LEU A 19 -7.00 11.75 -15.73
C LEU A 19 -8.18 12.68 -15.48
N PHE A 20 -8.03 13.60 -14.55
CA PHE A 20 -9.02 14.61 -14.22
C PHE A 20 -8.56 15.98 -14.68
N ASP A 21 -9.50 16.80 -15.14
CA ASP A 21 -9.28 18.22 -15.35
C ASP A 21 -9.46 19.03 -14.04
N GLU A 22 -9.28 20.34 -14.12
CA GLU A 22 -9.42 21.28 -13.00
C GLU A 22 -10.88 21.41 -12.47
N THR A 23 -11.86 20.89 -13.21
CA THR A 23 -13.27 20.85 -12.77
C THR A 23 -13.63 19.55 -12.05
N GLY A 24 -12.69 18.58 -12.00
CA GLY A 24 -12.92 17.25 -11.48
C GLY A 24 -13.61 16.31 -12.47
N SER A 25 -13.70 16.69 -13.75
CA SER A 25 -14.24 15.84 -14.81
C SER A 25 -13.21 14.81 -15.28
N ILE A 26 -13.66 13.56 -15.48
CA ILE A 26 -12.80 12.49 -16.00
C ILE A 26 -12.59 12.71 -17.49
N MET A 27 -11.34 12.99 -17.88
CA MET A 27 -10.90 13.16 -19.27
C MET A 27 -10.58 11.84 -19.94
N ARG A 28 -9.95 10.93 -19.20
CA ARG A 28 -9.52 9.62 -19.70
C ARG A 28 -9.42 8.60 -18.59
N ARG A 29 -9.56 7.33 -18.96
CA ARG A 29 -9.35 6.18 -18.09
C ARG A 29 -8.61 5.09 -18.84
N THR A 30 -7.67 4.43 -18.15
CA THR A 30 -6.98 3.22 -18.59
C THR A 30 -6.99 2.20 -17.48
N ASP A 31 -6.94 0.90 -17.80
CA ASP A 31 -6.89 -0.15 -16.80
C ASP A 31 -6.13 -1.40 -17.31
N ARG A 32 -5.49 -2.10 -16.38
CA ARG A 32 -4.80 -3.37 -16.62
C ARG A 32 -5.05 -4.34 -15.48
N PRO A 33 -5.44 -5.59 -15.79
CA PRO A 33 -5.50 -6.64 -14.79
C PRO A 33 -4.09 -7.10 -14.41
N HIS A 34 -3.95 -7.70 -13.22
CA HIS A 34 -2.79 -8.47 -12.84
C HIS A 34 -3.19 -9.88 -12.39
N LYS A 35 -2.24 -10.79 -12.38
CA LYS A 35 -2.48 -12.18 -12.05
C LYS A 35 -2.66 -12.37 -10.55
N GLN A 36 -3.66 -13.17 -10.19
CA GLN A 36 -3.72 -13.76 -8.86
C GLN A 36 -2.96 -15.09 -8.90
N ILE A 37 -1.90 -15.20 -8.10
CA ILE A 37 -1.10 -16.40 -7.98
C ILE A 37 -1.69 -17.24 -6.87
N ILE A 38 -2.33 -18.35 -7.23
CA ILE A 38 -2.95 -19.27 -6.27
C ILE A 38 -2.19 -20.60 -6.34
N ASN A 39 -1.62 -21.05 -5.21
CA ASN A 39 -0.91 -22.33 -5.15
C ASN A 39 -1.83 -23.48 -4.70
N GLU A 40 -1.30 -24.71 -4.67
CA GLU A 40 -2.04 -25.92 -4.30
C GLU A 40 -2.63 -25.88 -2.87
N LYS A 41 -2.08 -25.06 -1.98
CA LYS A 41 -2.59 -24.84 -0.62
C LYS A 41 -3.71 -23.77 -0.56
N GLY A 42 -4.10 -23.22 -1.72
CA GLY A 42 -5.07 -22.13 -1.77
C GLY A 42 -4.52 -20.77 -1.29
N TRP A 43 -3.20 -20.63 -1.17
CA TRP A 43 -2.58 -19.37 -0.81
C TRP A 43 -2.62 -18.41 -1.98
N VAL A 44 -3.04 -17.17 -1.72
CA VAL A 44 -3.20 -16.13 -2.74
C VAL A 44 -2.10 -15.09 -2.60
N SER A 45 -1.44 -14.80 -3.71
CA SER A 45 -0.35 -13.83 -3.80
C SER A 45 -0.51 -12.96 -5.05
N HIS A 46 0.11 -11.79 -5.02
CA HIS A 46 0.35 -10.96 -6.20
C HIS A 46 1.85 -10.76 -6.40
N ASP A 47 2.27 -10.63 -7.66
CA ASP A 47 3.62 -10.18 -7.98
C ASP A 47 3.70 -8.65 -7.84
N PRO A 48 4.51 -8.12 -6.90
CA PRO A 48 4.62 -6.68 -6.71
C PRO A 48 5.26 -5.95 -7.91
N GLU A 49 6.13 -6.63 -8.66
CA GLU A 49 6.75 -6.05 -9.87
C GLU A 49 5.71 -5.95 -11.00
N GLU A 50 4.81 -6.94 -11.16
CA GLU A 50 3.69 -6.85 -12.10
C GLU A 50 2.76 -5.67 -11.73
N ILE A 51 2.44 -5.50 -10.43
CA ILE A 51 1.62 -4.39 -9.96
C ILE A 51 2.28 -3.05 -10.30
N TYR A 52 3.57 -2.89 -10.00
CA TYR A 52 4.30 -1.64 -10.28
C TYR A 52 4.44 -1.38 -11.78
N SER A 53 4.76 -2.41 -12.56
CA SER A 53 4.82 -2.31 -14.03
C SER A 53 3.48 -1.87 -14.61
N ASN A 54 2.37 -2.43 -14.12
CA ASN A 54 1.03 -2.04 -14.54
C ASN A 54 0.71 -0.58 -14.20
N VAL A 55 1.19 -0.06 -13.07
CA VAL A 55 1.06 1.38 -12.75
C VAL A 55 1.72 2.23 -13.82
N LEU A 56 2.96 1.91 -14.20
CA LEU A 56 3.67 2.65 -15.25
C LEU A 56 2.98 2.53 -16.61
N GLU A 57 2.50 1.33 -16.97
CA GLU A 57 1.85 1.08 -18.25
C GLU A 57 0.51 1.83 -18.38
N VAL A 58 -0.36 1.79 -17.34
CA VAL A 58 -1.64 2.52 -17.39
C VAL A 58 -1.41 4.03 -17.44
N VAL A 59 -0.38 4.55 -16.77
CA VAL A 59 -0.03 5.96 -16.83
C VAL A 59 0.53 6.31 -18.21
N ARG A 60 1.38 5.46 -18.81
CA ARG A 60 1.90 5.69 -20.17
C ARG A 60 0.75 5.80 -21.18
N GLU A 61 -0.19 4.87 -21.17
CA GLU A 61 -1.38 4.90 -22.04
C GLU A 61 -2.27 6.12 -21.76
N LEU A 62 -2.46 6.46 -20.47
CA LEU A 62 -3.25 7.61 -20.05
C LEU A 62 -2.73 8.92 -20.64
N LEU A 63 -1.40 9.05 -20.75
CA LEU A 63 -0.70 10.26 -21.17
C LEU A 63 -0.53 10.38 -22.71
N GLU A 64 -1.00 9.42 -23.52
CA GLU A 64 -0.93 9.51 -24.96
C GLU A 64 -1.74 10.72 -25.48
N GLY A 65 -1.04 11.66 -26.16
CA GLY A 65 -1.65 12.87 -26.71
C GLY A 65 -2.08 13.91 -25.66
N VAL A 66 -1.66 13.75 -24.39
CA VAL A 66 -1.88 14.73 -23.30
C VAL A 66 -0.68 15.68 -23.25
N GLU A 67 -0.93 16.97 -23.01
CA GLU A 67 0.12 17.95 -22.66
C GLU A 67 0.67 17.62 -21.27
N LYS A 68 1.78 16.86 -21.24
CA LYS A 68 2.37 16.31 -20.00
C LYS A 68 2.82 17.39 -19.01
N GLU A 69 3.16 18.56 -19.50
CA GLU A 69 3.52 19.75 -18.72
C GLU A 69 2.36 20.25 -17.85
N CYS A 70 1.14 19.90 -18.22
CA CYS A 70 -0.07 20.29 -17.52
C CYS A 70 -0.46 19.32 -16.38
N VAL A 71 0.22 18.18 -16.23
CA VAL A 71 0.00 17.25 -15.12
C VAL A 71 0.64 17.81 -13.84
N VAL A 72 -0.15 18.01 -12.78
CA VAL A 72 0.31 18.77 -11.60
C VAL A 72 0.25 17.97 -10.29
N GLY A 73 -0.29 16.76 -10.31
CA GLY A 73 -0.38 15.95 -9.09
C GLY A 73 -0.88 14.53 -9.31
N LEU A 74 -0.65 13.69 -8.30
CA LEU A 74 -1.04 12.29 -8.25
C LEU A 74 -1.76 11.99 -6.94
N GLY A 75 -2.89 11.26 -7.01
CA GLY A 75 -3.54 10.59 -5.90
C GLY A 75 -3.54 9.07 -6.08
N ILE A 76 -3.48 8.31 -4.98
CA ILE A 76 -3.45 6.84 -4.97
C ILE A 76 -4.56 6.31 -4.07
N SER A 77 -5.41 5.45 -4.61
CA SER A 77 -6.30 4.55 -3.88
C SER A 77 -5.77 3.13 -4.00
N ASN A 78 -5.83 2.32 -2.94
CA ASN A 78 -5.23 0.99 -2.97
C ASN A 78 -6.06 -0.05 -2.22
N GLN A 79 -5.92 -1.33 -2.65
CA GLN A 79 -6.33 -2.47 -1.85
C GLN A 79 -5.57 -2.46 -0.52
N ARG A 80 -6.27 -2.57 0.60
CA ARG A 80 -5.65 -2.59 1.92
C ARG A 80 -5.17 -3.99 2.30
N GLU A 81 -4.44 -4.11 3.37
CA GLU A 81 -3.99 -5.33 4.06
C GLU A 81 -3.09 -6.28 3.22
N THR A 82 -2.97 -6.10 1.92
CA THR A 82 -2.02 -6.88 1.11
C THR A 82 -0.61 -6.47 1.46
N SER A 83 0.18 -7.42 1.97
CA SER A 83 1.44 -7.19 2.67
C SER A 83 2.64 -7.72 1.90
N LEU A 84 3.75 -7.01 1.96
CA LEU A 84 5.00 -7.41 1.34
C LEU A 84 6.23 -6.90 2.10
N ALA A 85 7.38 -7.49 1.76
CA ALA A 85 8.70 -7.08 2.23
C ALA A 85 9.58 -6.81 1.02
N TRP A 86 10.42 -5.77 1.08
CA TRP A 86 11.37 -5.45 0.01
C TRP A 86 12.68 -4.88 0.55
N ASN A 87 13.70 -4.92 -0.28
CA ASN A 87 15.01 -4.37 0.04
C ASN A 87 14.97 -2.83 0.00
N ARG A 88 15.35 -2.20 1.11
CA ARG A 88 15.33 -0.73 1.26
C ARG A 88 16.32 -0.01 0.33
N ILE A 89 17.34 -0.68 -0.19
CA ILE A 89 18.33 -0.05 -1.05
C ILE A 89 17.94 -0.18 -2.52
N THR A 90 17.46 -1.37 -2.91
CA THR A 90 17.19 -1.69 -4.32
C THR A 90 15.72 -1.58 -4.70
N GLY A 91 14.79 -1.51 -3.75
CA GLY A 91 13.36 -1.58 -3.97
C GLY A 91 12.84 -2.96 -4.39
N LYS A 92 13.74 -3.96 -4.50
CA LYS A 92 13.36 -5.30 -4.99
C LYS A 92 12.59 -6.07 -3.91
N PRO A 93 11.40 -6.62 -4.23
CA PRO A 93 10.65 -7.49 -3.32
C PRO A 93 11.42 -8.76 -2.95
N TYR A 94 11.22 -9.24 -1.73
CA TYR A 94 11.75 -10.52 -1.25
C TYR A 94 10.81 -11.69 -1.49
N GLY A 95 9.83 -11.52 -2.35
CA GLY A 95 8.83 -12.52 -2.71
C GLY A 95 7.54 -11.87 -3.13
N ASN A 96 6.52 -12.68 -3.32
CA ASN A 96 5.20 -12.20 -3.70
C ASN A 96 4.49 -11.53 -2.52
N ALA A 97 3.69 -10.49 -2.80
CA ALA A 97 2.81 -9.89 -1.83
C ALA A 97 1.74 -10.88 -1.37
N VAL A 98 1.53 -10.98 -0.05
CA VAL A 98 0.51 -11.82 0.55
C VAL A 98 -0.82 -11.06 0.54
N VAL A 99 -1.76 -11.52 -0.28
CA VAL A 99 -3.04 -10.83 -0.51
C VAL A 99 -3.90 -10.83 0.75
N TRP A 100 -4.70 -9.78 0.95
CA TRP A 100 -5.56 -9.57 2.12
C TRP A 100 -6.43 -10.80 2.46
N GLN A 101 -6.97 -11.50 1.47
CA GLN A 101 -7.82 -12.68 1.64
C GLN A 101 -7.06 -13.97 1.98
N CYS A 102 -5.72 -13.96 1.93
CA CYS A 102 -4.92 -15.15 2.14
C CYS A 102 -4.77 -15.50 3.63
N ALA A 103 -5.11 -16.72 3.99
CA ALA A 103 -5.07 -17.22 5.36
C ALA A 103 -3.75 -17.94 5.73
N ARG A 104 -2.67 -17.84 4.90
CA ARG A 104 -1.40 -18.59 5.16
C ARG A 104 -0.75 -18.32 6.51
N ALA A 105 -1.06 -17.17 7.13
CA ALA A 105 -0.50 -16.74 8.41
C ALA A 105 -1.36 -17.16 9.62
N VAL A 106 -2.27 -18.12 9.48
CA VAL A 106 -3.14 -18.59 10.58
C VAL A 106 -2.33 -19.12 11.77
N ASP A 107 -1.22 -19.83 11.52
CA ASP A 107 -0.37 -20.37 12.58
C ASP A 107 0.37 -19.28 13.36
N VAL A 108 0.68 -18.15 12.71
CA VAL A 108 1.23 -16.98 13.40
C VAL A 108 0.20 -16.43 14.38
N CYS A 109 -1.04 -16.26 13.95
CA CYS A 109 -2.12 -15.82 14.83
C CYS A 109 -2.32 -16.79 16.01
N ALA A 110 -2.33 -18.10 15.76
CA ALA A 110 -2.48 -19.11 16.82
C ALA A 110 -1.36 -19.01 17.89
N ARG A 111 -0.11 -18.76 17.48
CA ARG A 111 1.02 -18.54 18.42
C ARG A 111 0.81 -17.28 19.27
N VAL A 112 0.39 -16.19 18.65
CA VAL A 112 0.13 -14.90 19.34
C VAL A 112 -1.04 -15.01 20.30
N GLU A 113 -2.09 -15.74 19.91
CA GLU A 113 -3.25 -16.02 20.77
C GLU A 113 -2.86 -16.89 21.97
N ALA A 114 -2.09 -17.95 21.75
CA ALA A 114 -1.58 -18.82 22.82
C ALA A 114 -0.68 -18.07 23.82
N ALA A 115 -0.02 -16.99 23.39
CA ALA A 115 0.72 -16.08 24.25
C ALA A 115 -0.18 -15.10 25.04
N GLY A 116 -1.51 -15.17 24.88
CA GLY A 116 -2.49 -14.33 25.59
C GLY A 116 -2.58 -12.89 25.08
N ALA A 117 -2.06 -12.60 23.88
CA ALA A 117 -1.92 -11.22 23.40
C ALA A 117 -3.14 -10.69 22.60
N ALA A 118 -4.13 -11.53 22.30
CA ALA A 118 -5.29 -11.14 21.48
C ALA A 118 -6.04 -9.92 22.04
N GLU A 119 -6.23 -9.85 23.35
CA GLU A 119 -6.94 -8.73 24.01
C GLU A 119 -6.14 -7.42 23.94
N VAL A 120 -4.83 -7.46 24.13
CA VAL A 120 -3.96 -6.27 24.02
C VAL A 120 -4.02 -5.71 22.60
N ILE A 121 -3.96 -6.59 21.58
CA ILE A 121 -4.10 -6.18 20.19
C ILE A 121 -5.45 -5.51 19.96
N ARG A 122 -6.54 -6.13 20.42
CA ARG A 122 -7.89 -5.58 20.28
C ARG A 122 -8.03 -4.21 20.93
N GLN A 123 -7.51 -4.04 22.14
CA GLN A 123 -7.60 -2.78 22.88
C GLN A 123 -6.84 -1.64 22.20
N LYS A 124 -5.65 -1.90 21.67
CA LYS A 124 -4.80 -0.87 21.08
C LYS A 124 -5.13 -0.58 19.61
N THR A 125 -5.67 -1.54 18.88
CA THR A 125 -5.92 -1.42 17.44
C THR A 125 -7.40 -1.36 17.06
N GLY A 126 -8.30 -1.69 17.97
CA GLY A 126 -9.73 -1.85 17.72
C GLY A 126 -10.10 -3.11 16.93
N MET A 127 -9.14 -4.00 16.63
CA MET A 127 -9.35 -5.15 15.75
C MET A 127 -9.09 -6.47 16.46
N ASN A 128 -9.93 -7.48 16.22
CA ASN A 128 -9.69 -8.83 16.68
C ASN A 128 -8.50 -9.46 15.93
N LEU A 129 -7.70 -10.29 16.62
CA LEU A 129 -6.60 -11.03 16.00
C LEU A 129 -7.11 -11.90 14.84
N SER A 130 -6.51 -11.75 13.67
CA SER A 130 -6.92 -12.48 12.47
C SER A 130 -5.80 -12.49 11.42
N PRO A 131 -5.64 -13.59 10.66
CA PRO A 131 -4.70 -13.67 9.54
C PRO A 131 -5.08 -12.77 8.35
N TYR A 132 -6.25 -12.15 8.40
CA TYR A 132 -6.69 -11.13 7.43
C TYR A 132 -5.76 -9.90 7.42
N PHE A 133 -5.24 -9.52 8.59
CA PHE A 133 -4.48 -8.28 8.78
C PHE A 133 -2.97 -8.45 8.56
N PRO A 134 -2.26 -7.36 8.19
CA PRO A 134 -0.84 -7.38 7.82
C PRO A 134 0.12 -7.92 8.88
N ALA A 135 -0.12 -7.69 10.18
CA ALA A 135 0.79 -8.11 11.24
C ALA A 135 1.25 -9.57 11.10
N SER A 136 0.28 -10.49 10.99
CA SER A 136 0.58 -11.91 10.84
C SER A 136 1.20 -12.25 9.48
N LYS A 137 0.81 -11.56 8.40
CA LYS A 137 1.37 -11.77 7.05
C LYS A 137 2.82 -11.31 6.96
N ILE A 138 3.15 -10.15 7.55
CA ILE A 138 4.52 -9.63 7.62
C ILE A 138 5.39 -10.57 8.46
N ALA A 139 4.91 -11.04 9.62
CA ALA A 139 5.62 -12.03 10.42
C ALA A 139 5.87 -13.32 9.62
N TRP A 140 4.87 -13.80 8.88
CA TRP A 140 5.01 -14.96 8.01
C TRP A 140 6.08 -14.74 6.92
N LEU A 141 6.09 -13.57 6.28
CA LEU A 141 7.11 -13.21 5.27
C LEU A 141 8.52 -13.22 5.87
N LEU A 142 8.71 -12.64 7.07
CA LEU A 142 10.00 -12.65 7.76
C LEU A 142 10.49 -14.06 8.12
N GLU A 143 9.58 -14.99 8.40
CA GLU A 143 9.89 -16.38 8.74
C GLU A 143 10.19 -17.24 7.51
N ASN A 144 9.59 -16.96 6.34
CA ASN A 144 9.56 -17.87 5.20
C ASN A 144 10.30 -17.36 3.95
N GLU A 145 10.54 -16.05 3.84
CA GLU A 145 11.28 -15.50 2.69
C GLU A 145 12.76 -15.35 3.04
N GLU A 146 13.63 -16.14 2.39
CA GLU A 146 15.06 -16.23 2.74
C GLU A 146 15.80 -14.89 2.65
N GLY A 147 15.38 -13.98 1.77
CA GLY A 147 15.98 -12.67 1.58
C GLY A 147 15.53 -11.63 2.62
N ALA A 148 14.49 -11.89 3.38
CA ALA A 148 13.89 -10.94 4.33
C ALA A 148 14.72 -10.80 5.63
N LYS A 149 16.07 -10.71 5.49
CA LYS A 149 17.01 -10.53 6.58
C LYS A 149 17.99 -9.41 6.20
N GLY A 150 17.96 -8.31 6.92
CA GLY A 150 18.88 -7.20 6.68
C GLY A 150 18.16 -5.85 6.49
N THR A 151 18.52 -5.09 5.46
CA THR A 151 17.94 -3.78 5.23
C THR A 151 16.54 -3.92 4.59
N LEU A 152 15.51 -3.79 5.40
CA LEU A 152 14.12 -4.08 5.05
C LEU A 152 13.25 -2.83 4.98
N CYS A 153 12.28 -2.88 4.10
CA CYS A 153 11.00 -2.18 4.22
C CYS A 153 9.89 -3.23 4.35
N LEU A 154 8.99 -3.03 5.30
CA LEU A 154 7.82 -3.87 5.56
C LEU A 154 6.58 -3.00 5.44
N GLY A 155 5.58 -3.45 4.69
CA GLY A 155 4.40 -2.62 4.51
C GLY A 155 3.31 -3.24 3.67
N THR A 156 2.43 -2.38 3.23
CA THR A 156 1.29 -2.65 2.36
C THR A 156 1.51 -2.02 0.97
N ILE A 157 0.62 -2.31 0.03
CA ILE A 157 0.77 -1.93 -1.38
C ILE A 157 0.95 -0.41 -1.56
N ASP A 158 0.25 0.42 -0.78
CA ASP A 158 0.39 1.87 -0.80
C ASP A 158 1.83 2.33 -0.54
N SER A 159 2.42 1.86 0.56
CA SER A 159 3.77 2.23 0.95
C SER A 159 4.83 1.73 -0.04
N TYR A 160 4.60 0.55 -0.65
CA TYR A 160 5.43 0.05 -1.72
C TYR A 160 5.36 0.91 -2.98
N LEU A 161 4.15 1.29 -3.41
CA LEU A 161 3.95 2.16 -4.57
C LEU A 161 4.57 3.54 -4.36
N VAL A 162 4.36 4.16 -3.20
CA VAL A 162 5.00 5.43 -2.83
C VAL A 162 6.51 5.29 -2.90
N TYR A 163 7.07 4.25 -2.30
CA TYR A 163 8.50 3.97 -2.31
C TYR A 163 9.05 3.84 -3.74
N ARG A 164 8.41 3.03 -4.59
CA ARG A 164 8.86 2.78 -5.96
C ARG A 164 8.72 4.03 -6.84
N LEU A 165 7.60 4.73 -6.78
CA LEU A 165 7.31 5.94 -7.58
C LEU A 165 8.26 7.10 -7.24
N THR A 166 8.73 7.18 -6.00
CA THR A 166 9.69 8.21 -5.56
C THR A 166 11.15 7.80 -5.73
N GLY A 167 11.42 6.61 -6.31
CA GLY A 167 12.79 6.09 -6.44
C GLY A 167 13.46 5.80 -5.10
N GLY A 168 12.69 5.45 -4.07
CA GLY A 168 13.17 5.16 -2.71
C GLY A 168 13.37 6.40 -1.83
N ALA A 169 13.05 7.60 -2.34
CA ALA A 169 13.22 8.84 -1.57
C ALA A 169 12.18 9.01 -0.44
N SER A 170 11.05 8.33 -0.55
CA SER A 170 9.98 8.37 0.46
C SER A 170 9.48 6.97 0.79
N PHE A 171 9.31 6.70 2.09
CA PHE A 171 8.71 5.48 2.59
C PHE A 171 7.63 5.84 3.61
N LYS A 172 6.43 6.10 3.09
CA LYS A 172 5.27 6.59 3.85
C LYS A 172 4.03 5.73 3.60
N THR A 173 3.15 5.73 4.58
CA THR A 173 1.78 5.20 4.54
C THR A 173 0.84 6.19 5.20
N ASP A 174 -0.46 6.05 4.96
CA ASP A 174 -1.46 6.89 5.62
C ASP A 174 -2.15 6.19 6.79
N TYR A 175 -2.91 6.94 7.57
CA TYR A 175 -3.69 6.40 8.70
C TYR A 175 -4.72 5.36 8.28
N SER A 176 -5.33 5.47 7.09
CA SER A 176 -6.35 4.52 6.63
C SER A 176 -5.77 3.15 6.30
N ASN A 177 -4.52 3.09 5.85
CA ASN A 177 -3.76 1.85 5.64
C ASN A 177 -3.12 1.36 6.95
N ALA A 178 -2.42 2.24 7.69
CA ALA A 178 -1.73 1.89 8.94
C ALA A 178 -2.68 1.30 9.98
N SER A 179 -3.86 1.90 10.17
CA SER A 179 -4.86 1.43 11.14
C SER A 179 -5.38 0.02 10.85
N ARG A 180 -5.22 -0.47 9.60
CA ARG A 180 -5.64 -1.83 9.21
C ARG A 180 -4.55 -2.89 9.36
N THR A 181 -3.38 -2.53 9.92
CA THR A 181 -2.24 -3.47 10.01
C THR A 181 -2.27 -4.39 11.21
N GLN A 182 -3.00 -4.08 12.26
CA GLN A 182 -2.88 -4.66 13.62
C GLN A 182 -1.51 -4.36 14.29
N LEU A 183 -0.73 -3.44 13.76
CA LEU A 183 0.55 -2.99 14.34
C LEU A 183 0.47 -1.55 14.82
N PHE A 184 -0.58 -0.83 14.41
CA PHE A 184 -0.77 0.59 14.64
C PHE A 184 -1.67 0.83 15.85
N ASN A 185 -1.17 1.58 16.84
CA ASN A 185 -1.94 2.02 18.00
C ASN A 185 -2.81 3.23 17.60
N ILE A 186 -4.13 3.05 17.59
CA ILE A 186 -5.08 4.08 17.15
C ILE A 186 -5.27 5.23 18.16
N PHE A 187 -4.77 5.09 19.38
CA PHE A 187 -4.82 6.13 20.40
C PHE A 187 -3.55 6.98 20.42
N ASP A 188 -2.38 6.32 20.27
CA ASP A 188 -1.08 6.98 20.25
C ASP A 188 -0.68 7.46 18.83
N LEU A 189 -1.42 7.04 17.80
CA LEU A 189 -1.19 7.32 16.38
C LEU A 189 0.23 6.98 15.92
N LYS A 190 0.72 5.80 16.33
CA LYS A 190 2.06 5.29 15.97
C LYS A 190 2.09 3.76 15.91
N TRP A 191 3.15 3.20 15.33
CA TRP A 191 3.43 1.79 15.44
C TRP A 191 3.61 1.41 16.90
N ASP A 192 2.96 0.34 17.35
CA ASP A 192 3.00 -0.10 18.75
C ASP A 192 4.16 -1.08 18.96
N ASP A 193 5.15 -0.67 19.75
CA ASP A 193 6.37 -1.46 20.00
C ASP A 193 6.07 -2.82 20.64
N GLU A 194 5.09 -2.90 21.55
CA GLU A 194 4.70 -4.15 22.19
C GLU A 194 4.07 -5.11 21.18
N ILE A 195 3.15 -4.62 20.35
CA ILE A 195 2.51 -5.45 19.32
C ILE A 195 3.53 -5.86 18.25
N CYS A 196 4.35 -4.93 17.77
CA CYS A 196 5.40 -5.25 16.80
C CYS A 196 6.32 -6.36 17.32
N LYS A 197 6.71 -6.29 18.60
CA LYS A 197 7.52 -7.33 19.25
C LYS A 197 6.84 -8.69 19.30
N LEU A 198 5.52 -8.75 19.55
CA LEU A 198 4.74 -9.99 19.54
C LEU A 198 4.79 -10.73 18.19
N PHE A 199 4.87 -9.97 17.11
CA PHE A 199 4.99 -10.49 15.74
C PHE A 199 6.43 -10.60 15.23
N GLY A 200 7.44 -10.25 16.05
CA GLY A 200 8.85 -10.25 15.64
C GLY A 200 9.19 -9.19 14.59
N ILE A 201 8.43 -8.09 14.56
CA ILE A 201 8.59 -6.99 13.61
C ILE A 201 9.34 -5.85 14.29
N ASP A 202 10.38 -5.33 13.64
CA ASP A 202 11.05 -4.10 14.05
C ASP A 202 10.31 -2.89 13.45
N PRO A 203 9.75 -1.98 14.28
CA PRO A 203 9.07 -0.79 13.81
C PRO A 203 9.92 0.12 12.91
N ALA A 204 11.25 0.09 13.04
CA ALA A 204 12.18 0.84 12.19
C ALA A 204 12.13 0.41 10.70
N ASN A 205 11.58 -0.76 10.43
CA ASN A 205 11.37 -1.27 9.08
C ASN A 205 9.98 -0.94 8.52
N MET A 206 9.12 -0.31 9.30
CA MET A 206 7.79 0.14 8.88
C MET A 206 7.84 1.55 8.29
N ALA A 207 6.82 1.88 7.48
CA ALA A 207 6.69 3.20 6.86
C ALA A 207 6.41 4.30 7.89
N GLU A 208 6.85 5.52 7.62
CA GLU A 208 6.36 6.71 8.33
C GLU A 208 4.86 6.87 8.08
N VAL A 209 4.08 7.04 9.16
CA VAL A 209 2.63 7.25 9.07
C VAL A 209 2.32 8.73 9.04
N THR A 210 1.48 9.15 8.08
CA THR A 210 1.13 10.55 7.88
C THR A 210 -0.36 10.71 7.52
N ASP A 211 -0.85 11.94 7.47
CA ASP A 211 -2.20 12.24 7.01
C ASP A 211 -2.41 11.81 5.56
N SER A 212 -3.64 11.38 5.22
CA SER A 212 -3.95 10.89 3.89
C SER A 212 -3.80 11.94 2.78
N ASP A 213 -3.88 13.23 3.12
CA ASP A 213 -3.70 14.38 2.22
C ASP A 213 -2.29 15.02 2.29
N ALA A 214 -1.37 14.42 3.03
CA ALA A 214 0.00 14.90 3.10
C ALA A 214 0.76 14.71 1.76
N CYS A 215 1.94 15.32 1.66
CA CYS A 215 2.85 15.04 0.57
C CYS A 215 3.64 13.75 0.85
N PHE A 216 3.41 12.73 0.03
CA PHE A 216 4.10 11.44 0.11
C PHE A 216 5.43 11.43 -0.64
N GLY A 217 5.78 12.50 -1.34
CA GLY A 217 6.97 12.64 -2.16
C GLY A 217 6.62 13.08 -3.57
N GLU A 218 7.56 12.97 -4.50
CA GLU A 218 7.39 13.40 -5.88
C GLU A 218 7.78 12.29 -6.86
N THR A 219 7.12 12.27 -8.00
CA THR A 219 7.38 11.29 -9.07
C THR A 219 7.29 11.93 -10.45
N ASP A 220 8.11 11.44 -11.39
CA ASP A 220 7.95 11.66 -12.82
C ASP A 220 7.58 10.37 -13.57
N PHE A 221 7.19 9.32 -12.81
CA PHE A 221 6.90 7.98 -13.31
C PHE A 221 8.06 7.42 -14.17
N GLU A 222 9.27 7.46 -13.63
CA GLU A 222 10.50 7.01 -14.32
C GLU A 222 10.72 7.72 -15.68
N GLY A 223 10.44 9.04 -15.72
CA GLY A 223 10.65 9.88 -16.91
C GLY A 223 9.48 9.87 -17.92
N LEU A 224 8.30 9.34 -17.56
CA LEU A 224 7.09 9.48 -18.39
C LEU A 224 6.61 10.93 -18.43
N LEU A 225 6.84 11.70 -17.37
CA LEU A 225 6.60 13.14 -17.30
C LEU A 225 7.91 13.91 -17.44
N PRO A 226 7.88 15.14 -18.00
CA PRO A 226 9.07 15.99 -18.16
C PRO A 226 9.53 16.65 -16.85
N HIS A 227 8.73 16.56 -15.79
CA HIS A 227 9.00 17.12 -14.47
C HIS A 227 8.37 16.23 -13.39
N LYS A 228 8.86 16.36 -12.16
CA LYS A 228 8.26 15.67 -11.02
C LYS A 228 6.98 16.36 -10.57
N ILE A 229 5.99 15.57 -10.22
CA ILE A 229 4.72 15.99 -9.62
C ILE A 229 4.60 15.44 -8.20
N PRO A 230 3.94 16.15 -7.27
CA PRO A 230 3.71 15.64 -5.92
C PRO A 230 2.70 14.51 -5.92
N ILE A 231 2.93 13.54 -5.01
CA ILE A 231 1.97 12.52 -4.63
C ILE A 231 1.23 13.09 -3.41
N HIS A 232 0.03 13.61 -3.65
CA HIS A 232 -0.87 14.09 -2.61
C HIS A 232 -2.14 13.25 -2.60
N GLY A 233 -2.46 12.67 -1.46
CA GLY A 233 -3.61 11.79 -1.33
C GLY A 233 -3.24 10.33 -1.56
N VAL A 234 -3.05 9.60 -0.44
CA VAL A 234 -2.95 8.14 -0.42
C VAL A 234 -4.00 7.63 0.55
N LEU A 235 -4.90 6.78 0.06
CA LEU A 235 -6.06 6.31 0.80
C LEU A 235 -6.31 4.83 0.53
N GLY A 236 -6.66 4.08 1.57
CA GLY A 236 -7.26 2.77 1.38
C GLY A 236 -8.58 2.87 0.58
N ASP A 237 -8.81 1.90 -0.30
CA ASP A 237 -9.95 1.88 -1.26
C ASP A 237 -11.31 2.21 -0.64
N SER A 238 -11.65 1.62 0.50
CA SER A 238 -12.93 1.88 1.18
C SER A 238 -13.03 3.31 1.72
N HIS A 239 -11.91 3.89 2.21
CA HIS A 239 -11.88 5.27 2.70
C HIS A 239 -11.91 6.26 1.53
N GLY A 240 -11.22 5.94 0.43
CA GLY A 240 -11.31 6.69 -0.81
C GLY A 240 -12.73 6.73 -1.36
N ALA A 241 -13.43 5.58 -1.35
CA ALA A 241 -14.84 5.50 -1.76
C ALA A 241 -15.75 6.33 -0.84
N LEU A 242 -15.57 6.24 0.49
CA LEU A 242 -16.35 7.01 1.46
C LEU A 242 -16.21 8.52 1.23
N PHE A 243 -14.97 8.98 1.11
CA PHE A 243 -14.65 10.38 0.84
C PHE A 243 -15.21 10.84 -0.50
N GLY A 244 -14.99 10.04 -1.57
CA GLY A 244 -15.46 10.34 -2.93
C GLY A 244 -16.97 10.41 -3.07
N GLN A 245 -17.73 9.70 -2.22
CA GLN A 245 -19.19 9.79 -2.15
C GLN A 245 -19.69 10.96 -1.27
N GLY A 246 -18.78 11.78 -0.74
CA GLY A 246 -19.14 12.92 0.10
C GLY A 246 -19.67 12.54 1.49
N CYS A 247 -19.39 11.33 1.98
CA CYS A 247 -19.78 10.87 3.31
C CYS A 247 -18.82 11.45 4.36
N LEU A 248 -18.90 12.76 4.60
CA LEU A 248 -17.99 13.50 5.49
C LEU A 248 -18.52 13.66 6.93
N GLN A 249 -19.72 13.15 7.19
CA GLN A 249 -20.37 13.18 8.50
C GLN A 249 -21.02 11.81 8.78
N PRO A 250 -21.15 11.41 10.05
CA PRO A 250 -21.83 10.18 10.44
C PRO A 250 -23.29 10.12 10.00
#